data_1526857dd1dea4ceba40a50b0018291a
#
_entry.id   1526857dd1dea4ceba40a50b0018291a
#
_cell.length_a   1.000
_cell.length_b   1.000
_cell.length_c   1.000
_cell.angle_alpha   90.00
_cell.angle_beta   90.00
_cell.angle_gamma   90.00
#
_symmetry.space_group_name_H-M   'P 1'
#
loop_
_entity.id
_entity.type
_entity.pdbx_description
1 polymer ?
#
loop_
_entity_poly.entity_id
_entity_poly.type
_entity_poly.pdbx_seq_one_letter_code
_entity_poly.pdbx_strand_id
1 'polypeptide(L)'
;MIIIGLGTGRCGTLSLSKLLSMQGCVVTHEKTPLPRWDLSNKSDIINRVESYKSNNSNYCGDVCSAYLEYVYIIQDILKDKVRFLCLERSKEDNIKSWMIKTKKNLWSSHENPDYWSCMFPKYDNTSKIECLSMYWEYYRTKSDLLSRKMTNFKKINIEELNNDQSVKDILEFCDINPININKVHSNATKP
;
A
#
# COMPACT_ATOMS: atom_id res chain seq x y z
N MET A 1 1.31 -13.17 -12.14
CA MET A 1 2.00 -12.51 -10.98
C MET A 1 0.99 -11.73 -10.15
N ILE A 2 1.08 -11.79 -8.83
CA ILE A 2 0.20 -11.06 -7.91
C ILE A 2 0.98 -9.89 -7.33
N ILE A 3 0.38 -8.68 -7.34
CA ILE A 3 1.05 -7.45 -6.91
C ILE A 3 0.30 -6.89 -5.71
N ILE A 4 1.00 -6.79 -4.58
CA ILE A 4 0.48 -6.20 -3.35
C ILE A 4 1.19 -4.89 -3.10
N GLY A 5 0.45 -3.80 -3.24
CA GLY A 5 0.94 -2.47 -2.97
C GLY A 5 0.71 -2.07 -1.50
N LEU A 6 1.70 -1.40 -0.92
CA LEU A 6 1.75 -0.98 0.49
C LEU A 6 2.16 0.49 0.57
N GLY A 7 2.02 1.08 1.72
CA GLY A 7 2.45 2.44 2.03
C GLY A 7 1.66 3.03 3.18
N THR A 8 2.18 4.06 3.83
CA THR A 8 1.57 4.69 5.01
C THR A 8 0.19 5.34 4.77
N GLY A 9 -0.37 5.20 3.55
CA GLY A 9 -1.43 6.08 3.10
C GLY A 9 -0.89 7.50 2.83
N ARG A 10 -1.55 8.27 1.98
CA ARG A 10 -1.08 9.61 1.57
C ARG A 10 0.35 9.65 0.99
N CYS A 11 0.87 8.52 0.59
CA CYS A 11 2.18 8.31 -0.03
C CYS A 11 2.09 7.88 -1.52
N GLY A 12 0.93 8.06 -2.18
CA GLY A 12 0.78 7.76 -3.61
C GLY A 12 0.20 6.37 -3.93
N THR A 13 -0.41 5.67 -2.98
CA THR A 13 -1.00 4.33 -3.17
C THR A 13 -2.01 4.28 -4.33
N LEU A 14 -2.86 5.30 -4.47
CA LEU A 14 -3.77 5.40 -5.61
C LEU A 14 -3.02 5.62 -6.94
N SER A 15 -1.91 6.37 -6.94
CA SER A 15 -1.09 6.57 -8.14
C SER A 15 -0.44 5.27 -8.59
N LEU A 16 0.04 4.47 -7.64
CA LEU A 16 0.60 3.15 -7.93
C LEU A 16 -0.46 2.22 -8.56
N SER A 17 -1.67 2.13 -7.99
CA SER A 17 -2.70 1.27 -8.56
C SER A 17 -3.10 1.70 -9.98
N LYS A 18 -3.17 3.02 -10.24
CA LYS A 18 -3.44 3.56 -11.58
C LYS A 18 -2.30 3.25 -12.56
N LEU A 19 -1.04 3.44 -12.14
CA LEU A 19 0.13 3.09 -12.95
C LEU A 19 0.05 1.62 -13.40
N LEU A 20 -0.18 0.70 -12.46
CA LEU A 20 -0.29 -0.72 -12.76
C LEU A 20 -1.49 -1.03 -13.66
N SER A 21 -2.63 -0.38 -13.43
CA SER A 21 -3.81 -0.55 -14.30
C SER A 21 -3.56 -0.09 -15.74
N MET A 22 -2.79 0.98 -15.93
CA MET A 22 -2.38 1.46 -17.27
C MET A 22 -1.47 0.47 -18.00
N GLN A 23 -0.81 -0.43 -17.27
CA GLN A 23 -0.01 -1.54 -17.82
C GLN A 23 -0.85 -2.82 -18.07
N GLY A 24 -2.18 -2.73 -17.99
CA GLY A 24 -3.07 -3.88 -18.20
C GLY A 24 -3.21 -4.80 -16.99
N CYS A 25 -2.72 -4.40 -15.81
CA CYS A 25 -2.88 -5.18 -14.59
C CYS A 25 -4.28 -4.96 -13.97
N VAL A 26 -4.87 -6.02 -13.44
CA VAL A 26 -6.14 -5.97 -12.68
C VAL A 26 -5.83 -5.69 -11.21
N VAL A 27 -5.43 -4.46 -10.91
CA VAL A 27 -5.03 -4.03 -9.55
C VAL A 27 -6.03 -3.03 -9.00
N THR A 28 -6.64 -3.39 -7.85
CA THR A 28 -7.57 -2.52 -7.13
C THR A 28 -6.84 -1.61 -6.12
N HIS A 29 -7.56 -0.66 -5.57
CA HIS A 29 -7.11 0.20 -4.47
C HIS A 29 -8.12 0.12 -3.34
N GLU A 30 -7.68 -0.34 -2.17
CA GLU A 30 -8.52 -0.46 -0.97
C GLU A 30 -9.80 -1.28 -1.23
N LYS A 31 -9.64 -2.49 -1.81
CA LYS A 31 -10.75 -3.39 -2.09
C LYS A 31 -11.45 -3.82 -0.80
N THR A 32 -12.76 -3.74 -0.78
CA THR A 32 -13.58 -4.22 0.35
C THR A 32 -13.75 -5.74 0.32
N PRO A 33 -13.86 -6.41 1.52
CA PRO A 33 -13.68 -5.85 2.84
C PRO A 33 -12.24 -5.36 3.06
N LEU A 34 -12.08 -4.19 3.69
CA LEU A 34 -10.75 -3.61 3.92
C LEU A 34 -9.92 -4.49 4.85
N PRO A 35 -8.61 -4.70 4.58
CA PRO A 35 -7.74 -5.37 5.53
C PRO A 35 -7.71 -4.58 6.84
N ARG A 36 -7.92 -5.26 7.95
CA ARG A 36 -7.91 -4.65 9.28
C ARG A 36 -6.51 -4.73 9.88
N TRP A 37 -6.06 -3.63 10.47
CA TRP A 37 -4.74 -3.57 11.10
C TRP A 37 -4.55 -4.61 12.21
N ASP A 38 -5.61 -4.87 12.97
CA ASP A 38 -5.65 -5.83 14.09
C ASP A 38 -5.78 -7.30 13.64
N LEU A 39 -5.76 -7.55 12.33
CA LEU A 39 -5.92 -8.87 11.73
C LEU A 39 -7.27 -9.57 12.03
N SER A 40 -8.26 -8.88 12.58
CA SER A 40 -9.53 -9.48 12.99
C SER A 40 -10.34 -10.03 11.81
N ASN A 41 -10.10 -9.61 10.58
CA ASN A 41 -10.67 -10.18 9.35
C ASN A 41 -9.65 -10.95 8.50
N LYS A 42 -8.67 -11.57 9.15
CA LYS A 42 -7.61 -12.32 8.47
C LYS A 42 -8.15 -13.36 7.47
N SER A 43 -9.23 -14.05 7.80
CA SER A 43 -9.83 -15.07 6.94
C SER A 43 -10.32 -14.50 5.60
N ASP A 44 -10.95 -13.32 5.62
CA ASP A 44 -11.43 -12.67 4.39
C ASP A 44 -10.26 -12.30 3.46
N ILE A 45 -9.16 -11.85 4.05
CA ILE A 45 -7.96 -11.47 3.30
C ILE A 45 -7.26 -12.71 2.74
N ILE A 46 -7.18 -13.81 3.49
CA ILE A 46 -6.67 -15.10 3.01
C ILE A 46 -7.48 -15.55 1.80
N ASN A 47 -8.81 -15.61 1.91
CA ASN A 47 -9.70 -16.03 0.83
C ASN A 47 -9.52 -15.15 -0.43
N ARG A 48 -9.39 -13.84 -0.24
CA ARG A 48 -9.10 -12.92 -1.34
C ARG A 48 -7.77 -13.22 -2.02
N VAL A 49 -6.71 -13.37 -1.24
CA VAL A 49 -5.37 -13.66 -1.75
C VAL A 49 -5.33 -15.00 -2.49
N GLU A 50 -6.02 -16.01 -1.97
CA GLU A 50 -6.17 -17.30 -2.65
C GLU A 50 -6.94 -17.18 -3.96
N SER A 51 -7.98 -16.33 -4.02
CA SER A 51 -8.73 -16.09 -5.26
C SER A 51 -7.89 -15.47 -6.38
N TYR A 52 -6.79 -14.78 -6.04
CA TYR A 52 -5.86 -14.28 -7.05
C TYR A 52 -5.12 -15.39 -7.79
N LYS A 53 -4.92 -16.58 -7.18
CA LYS A 53 -4.28 -17.72 -7.82
C LYS A 53 -5.09 -18.28 -9.00
N SER A 54 -6.40 -18.20 -8.93
CA SER A 54 -7.34 -18.68 -9.96
C SER A 54 -7.77 -17.58 -10.94
N ASN A 55 -7.24 -16.36 -10.79
CA ASN A 55 -7.56 -15.27 -11.70
C ASN A 55 -6.88 -15.51 -13.07
N ASN A 56 -7.65 -15.39 -14.14
CA ASN A 56 -7.15 -15.56 -15.52
C ASN A 56 -6.26 -14.39 -15.99
N SER A 57 -6.15 -13.31 -15.21
CA SER A 57 -5.28 -12.19 -15.54
C SER A 57 -3.82 -12.51 -15.22
N ASN A 58 -2.90 -12.22 -16.13
CA ASN A 58 -1.47 -12.41 -15.90
C ASN A 58 -0.96 -11.66 -14.68
N TYR A 59 -1.57 -10.49 -14.41
CA TYR A 59 -1.23 -9.61 -13.28
C TYR A 59 -2.49 -9.13 -12.57
N CYS A 60 -2.59 -9.41 -11.28
CA CYS A 60 -3.70 -8.95 -10.44
C CYS A 60 -3.23 -8.61 -9.03
N GLY A 61 -4.05 -7.92 -8.25
CA GLY A 61 -3.73 -7.58 -6.87
C GLY A 61 -4.53 -6.44 -6.28
N ASP A 62 -4.00 -5.86 -5.22
CA ASP A 62 -4.61 -4.72 -4.52
C ASP A 62 -3.55 -3.85 -3.85
N VAL A 63 -3.84 -2.58 -3.67
CA VAL A 63 -2.98 -1.60 -2.99
C VAL A 63 -3.69 -1.09 -1.75
N CYS A 64 -3.15 -1.40 -0.57
CA CYS A 64 -3.73 -0.98 0.70
C CYS A 64 -2.68 -0.90 1.82
N SER A 65 -2.79 0.11 2.68
CA SER A 65 -1.84 0.36 3.77
C SER A 65 -1.73 -0.81 4.76
N ALA A 66 -2.85 -1.42 5.13
CA ALA A 66 -2.88 -2.46 6.15
C ALA A 66 -2.24 -3.79 5.71
N TYR A 67 -1.96 -3.98 4.42
CA TYR A 67 -1.24 -5.18 3.96
C TYR A 67 0.15 -5.33 4.58
N LEU A 68 0.71 -4.28 5.17
CA LEU A 68 1.95 -4.40 5.93
C LEU A 68 1.88 -5.48 7.03
N GLU A 69 0.74 -5.60 7.69
CA GLU A 69 0.51 -6.61 8.74
C GLU A 69 0.32 -8.03 8.18
N TYR A 70 -0.07 -8.14 6.91
CA TYR A 70 -0.36 -9.40 6.24
C TYR A 70 0.80 -9.93 5.38
N VAL A 71 1.92 -9.21 5.24
CA VAL A 71 3.01 -9.57 4.31
C VAL A 71 3.45 -11.03 4.46
N TYR A 72 3.74 -11.49 5.67
CA TYR A 72 4.17 -12.87 5.87
C TYR A 72 3.08 -13.89 5.55
N ILE A 73 1.83 -13.60 5.88
CA ILE A 73 0.68 -14.46 5.58
C ILE A 73 0.52 -14.59 4.05
N ILE A 74 0.58 -13.45 3.35
CA ILE A 74 0.46 -13.40 1.88
C ILE A 74 1.64 -14.13 1.23
N GLN A 75 2.85 -13.92 1.76
CA GLN A 75 4.06 -14.61 1.29
C GLN A 75 3.93 -16.13 1.44
N ASP A 76 3.43 -16.61 2.56
CA ASP A 76 3.23 -18.04 2.80
C ASP A 76 2.21 -18.68 1.85
N ILE A 77 1.18 -17.94 1.48
CA ILE A 77 0.14 -18.40 0.55
C ILE A 77 0.64 -18.38 -0.90
N LEU A 78 1.29 -17.31 -1.33
CA LEU A 78 1.59 -17.05 -2.74
C LEU A 78 3.00 -17.44 -3.15
N LYS A 79 3.92 -17.57 -2.18
CA LYS A 79 5.32 -17.96 -2.39
C LYS A 79 6.03 -16.99 -3.38
N ASP A 80 6.53 -17.53 -4.48
CA ASP A 80 7.23 -16.82 -5.56
C ASP A 80 6.30 -16.03 -6.51
N LYS A 81 4.99 -16.25 -6.39
CA LYS A 81 3.97 -15.60 -7.24
C LYS A 81 3.57 -14.21 -6.82
N VAL A 82 4.17 -13.65 -5.77
CA VAL A 82 3.85 -12.30 -5.27
C VAL A 82 5.04 -11.35 -5.37
N ARG A 83 4.73 -10.08 -5.68
CA ARG A 83 5.63 -8.94 -5.53
C ARG A 83 4.99 -7.91 -4.60
N PHE A 84 5.78 -7.42 -3.66
CA PHE A 84 5.36 -6.36 -2.73
C PHE A 84 6.01 -5.04 -3.14
N LEU A 85 5.20 -4.02 -3.35
CA LEU A 85 5.62 -2.66 -3.69
C LEU A 85 5.27 -1.73 -2.54
N CYS A 86 6.23 -1.25 -1.78
CA CYS A 86 6.02 -0.40 -0.62
C CYS A 86 6.38 1.06 -0.93
N LEU A 87 5.37 1.91 -1.03
CA LEU A 87 5.55 3.33 -1.26
C LEU A 87 5.98 4.06 0.00
N GLU A 88 6.96 4.95 -0.18
CA GLU A 88 7.48 5.83 0.86
C GLU A 88 7.32 7.29 0.49
N ARG A 89 7.20 8.12 1.51
CA ARG A 89 7.19 9.57 1.43
C ARG A 89 7.88 10.13 2.67
N SER A 90 8.45 11.35 2.59
CA SER A 90 9.03 11.99 3.78
C SER A 90 8.03 12.04 4.93
N LYS A 91 8.51 11.95 6.17
CA LYS A 91 7.66 11.98 7.37
C LYS A 91 6.85 13.26 7.43
N GLU A 92 7.49 14.38 7.18
CA GLU A 92 6.91 15.72 7.23
C GLU A 92 5.76 15.86 6.21
N ASP A 93 6.01 15.50 4.96
CA ASP A 93 5.00 15.60 3.89
C ASP A 93 3.86 14.61 4.06
N ASN A 94 4.16 13.42 4.58
CA ASN A 94 3.14 12.42 4.88
C ASN A 94 2.20 12.92 5.98
N ILE A 95 2.74 13.37 7.12
CA ILE A 95 1.96 13.91 8.24
C ILE A 95 1.16 15.14 7.78
N LYS A 96 1.79 16.08 7.07
CA LYS A 96 1.09 17.25 6.51
C LYS A 96 -0.11 16.85 5.64
N SER A 97 0.08 15.89 4.75
CA SER A 97 -0.99 15.39 3.88
C SER A 97 -2.13 14.73 4.67
N TRP A 98 -1.81 13.96 5.72
CA TRP A 98 -2.79 13.38 6.62
C TRP A 98 -3.58 14.43 7.40
N MET A 99 -2.91 15.43 7.94
CA MET A 99 -3.55 16.52 8.68
C MET A 99 -4.55 17.28 7.83
N ILE A 100 -4.25 17.51 6.55
CA ILE A 100 -5.16 18.15 5.60
C ILE A 100 -6.37 17.24 5.31
N LYS A 101 -6.14 15.97 5.01
CA LYS A 101 -7.20 15.03 4.60
C LYS A 101 -8.17 14.70 5.71
N THR A 102 -7.68 14.63 6.95
CA THR A 102 -8.45 14.14 8.10
C THR A 102 -8.72 15.22 9.15
N LYS A 103 -8.96 16.46 8.70
CA LYS A 103 -9.16 17.62 9.59
C LYS A 103 -10.18 17.39 10.71
N LYS A 104 -11.26 16.66 10.42
CA LYS A 104 -12.40 16.44 11.36
C LYS A 104 -12.29 15.14 12.15
N ASN A 105 -11.41 14.21 11.76
CA ASN A 105 -11.34 12.89 12.38
C ASN A 105 -10.14 12.82 13.32
N LEU A 106 -10.37 12.36 14.53
CA LEU A 106 -9.28 11.96 15.42
C LEU A 106 -8.68 10.66 14.87
N TRP A 107 -7.35 10.57 14.79
CA TRP A 107 -6.66 9.34 14.35
C TRP A 107 -7.05 8.14 15.22
N SER A 108 -7.20 8.35 16.51
CA SER A 108 -7.55 7.33 17.50
C SER A 108 -9.03 6.91 17.50
N SER A 109 -9.94 7.68 16.87
CA SER A 109 -11.37 7.39 16.87
C SER A 109 -11.71 6.39 15.76
N HIS A 110 -11.73 5.11 16.09
CA HIS A 110 -12.26 4.05 15.21
C HIS A 110 -13.73 3.79 15.50
N GLU A 111 -14.55 4.83 15.47
CA GLU A 111 -15.98 4.76 15.81
C GLU A 111 -16.77 3.89 14.82
N ASN A 112 -16.29 3.78 13.57
CA ASN A 112 -16.90 2.91 12.57
C ASN A 112 -15.90 1.85 12.08
N PRO A 113 -16.02 0.58 12.52
CA PRO A 113 -15.10 -0.49 12.14
C PRO A 113 -15.14 -0.85 10.65
N ASP A 114 -16.21 -0.50 9.94
CA ASP A 114 -16.36 -0.76 8.51
C ASP A 114 -15.74 0.33 7.63
N TYR A 115 -15.26 1.40 8.24
CA TYR A 115 -14.64 2.51 7.53
C TYR A 115 -13.12 2.34 7.39
N TRP A 116 -12.50 3.05 6.45
CA TRP A 116 -11.06 2.98 6.18
C TRP A 116 -10.15 3.14 7.41
N SER A 117 -10.62 3.73 8.50
CA SER A 117 -9.89 3.84 9.77
C SER A 117 -9.48 2.49 10.37
N CYS A 118 -10.17 1.41 10.03
CA CYS A 118 -9.81 0.05 10.47
C CYS A 118 -8.46 -0.44 9.90
N MET A 119 -7.96 0.20 8.85
CA MET A 119 -6.67 -0.12 8.23
C MET A 119 -5.46 0.42 8.99
N PHE A 120 -5.67 1.15 10.10
CA PHE A 120 -4.63 1.83 10.84
C PHE A 120 -4.60 1.40 12.31
N PRO A 121 -3.43 1.47 12.99
CA PRO A 121 -3.34 1.16 14.40
C PRO A 121 -4.11 2.17 15.26
N LYS A 122 -4.56 1.72 16.42
CA LYS A 122 -5.13 2.59 17.47
C LYS A 122 -4.01 3.07 18.38
N TYR A 123 -4.05 4.35 18.72
CA TYR A 123 -3.17 4.94 19.71
C TYR A 123 -4.05 5.74 20.69
N ASP A 124 -3.99 5.37 21.97
CA ASP A 124 -4.77 6.02 23.01
C ASP A 124 -3.97 7.17 23.66
N ASN A 125 -4.68 8.21 24.10
CA ASN A 125 -4.14 9.32 24.89
C ASN A 125 -3.00 10.14 24.26
N THR A 126 -2.91 10.17 22.93
CA THR A 126 -1.90 10.96 22.22
C THR A 126 -2.53 11.95 21.25
N SER A 127 -1.80 13.01 20.92
CA SER A 127 -2.22 13.93 19.87
C SER A 127 -2.21 13.25 18.50
N LYS A 128 -3.02 13.75 17.56
CA LYS A 128 -3.05 13.23 16.18
C LYS A 128 -1.69 13.26 15.50
N ILE A 129 -0.89 14.29 15.74
CA ILE A 129 0.47 14.41 15.15
C ILE A 129 1.38 13.33 15.72
N GLU A 130 1.30 13.06 17.02
CA GLU A 130 2.08 11.98 17.65
C GLU A 130 1.64 10.63 17.13
N CYS A 131 0.34 10.35 17.01
CA CYS A 131 -0.17 9.10 16.40
C CYS A 131 0.36 8.90 14.98
N LEU A 132 0.31 9.95 14.15
CA LEU A 132 0.81 9.90 12.78
C LEU A 132 2.33 9.69 12.73
N SER A 133 3.08 10.31 13.66
CA SER A 133 4.52 10.13 13.79
C SER A 133 4.87 8.70 14.18
N MET A 134 4.22 8.16 15.21
CA MET A 134 4.41 6.77 15.65
C MET A 134 4.06 5.77 14.56
N TYR A 135 2.95 5.99 13.86
CA TYR A 135 2.53 5.14 12.73
C TYR A 135 3.54 5.18 11.60
N TRP A 136 4.03 6.35 11.21
CA TRP A 136 5.03 6.49 10.16
C TRP A 136 6.33 5.77 10.52
N GLU A 137 6.81 5.92 11.75
CA GLU A 137 8.03 5.26 12.25
C GLU A 137 7.89 3.74 12.30
N TYR A 138 6.75 3.25 12.80
CA TYR A 138 6.46 1.82 12.81
C TYR A 138 6.48 1.26 11.37
N TYR A 139 5.76 1.94 10.47
CA TYR A 139 5.65 1.52 9.07
C TYR A 139 7.03 1.48 8.40
N ARG A 140 7.83 2.52 8.60
CA ARG A 140 9.19 2.64 8.08
C ARG A 140 10.07 1.52 8.59
N THR A 141 10.12 1.30 9.90
CA THR A 141 10.94 0.27 10.53
C THR A 141 10.57 -1.12 10.02
N LYS A 142 9.28 -1.42 9.92
CA LYS A 142 8.81 -2.72 9.45
C LYS A 142 9.08 -2.92 7.96
N SER A 143 8.86 -1.92 7.13
CA SER A 143 9.15 -2.00 5.69
C SER A 143 10.64 -2.12 5.41
N ASP A 144 11.51 -1.44 6.19
CA ASP A 144 12.97 -1.61 6.11
C ASP A 144 13.41 -3.03 6.44
N LEU A 145 12.82 -3.63 7.48
CA LEU A 145 13.10 -5.02 7.85
C LEU A 145 12.67 -5.99 6.74
N LEU A 146 11.47 -5.80 6.18
CA LEU A 146 10.93 -6.64 5.11
C LEU A 146 11.80 -6.54 3.83
N SER A 147 12.19 -5.34 3.43
CA SER A 147 13.02 -5.12 2.23
C SER A 147 14.41 -5.76 2.33
N ARG A 148 14.96 -5.90 3.55
CA ARG A 148 16.24 -6.60 3.78
C ARG A 148 16.09 -8.12 3.79
N LYS A 149 14.92 -8.64 4.17
CA LYS A 149 14.68 -10.08 4.35
C LYS A 149 14.06 -10.76 3.12
N MET A 150 13.41 -10.00 2.25
CA MET A 150 12.60 -10.54 1.16
C MET A 150 13.06 -9.95 -0.18
N THR A 151 13.49 -10.78 -1.09
CA THR A 151 13.91 -10.38 -2.45
C THR A 151 12.76 -9.92 -3.33
N ASN A 152 11.54 -10.31 -2.99
CA ASN A 152 10.30 -9.91 -3.68
C ASN A 152 9.58 -8.72 -3.02
N PHE A 153 10.29 -7.96 -2.17
CA PHE A 153 9.79 -6.73 -1.54
C PHE A 153 10.64 -5.53 -1.97
N LYS A 154 10.03 -4.58 -2.69
CA LYS A 154 10.70 -3.37 -3.19
C LYS A 154 10.10 -2.14 -2.53
N LYS A 155 10.96 -1.27 -1.99
CA LYS A 155 10.61 0.06 -1.51
C LYS A 155 10.72 1.04 -2.67
N ILE A 156 9.78 1.97 -2.75
CA ILE A 156 9.63 2.94 -3.83
C ILE A 156 9.37 4.31 -3.19
N ASN A 157 10.20 5.29 -3.48
CA ASN A 157 9.88 6.67 -3.12
C ASN A 157 8.78 7.20 -4.04
N ILE A 158 7.85 7.98 -3.52
CA ILE A 158 6.73 8.53 -4.30
C ILE A 158 7.20 9.32 -5.53
N GLU A 159 8.34 10.01 -5.44
CA GLU A 159 8.94 10.76 -6.53
C GLU A 159 9.37 9.88 -7.70
N GLU A 160 9.70 8.62 -7.44
CA GLU A 160 10.09 7.65 -8.48
C GLU A 160 8.94 7.35 -9.45
N LEU A 161 7.68 7.50 -9.02
CA LEU A 161 6.53 7.35 -9.91
C LEU A 161 6.45 8.43 -11.02
N ASN A 162 7.25 9.49 -10.90
CA ASN A 162 7.36 10.57 -11.89
C ASN A 162 8.61 10.44 -12.79
N ASN A 163 9.42 9.40 -12.59
CA ASN A 163 10.64 9.17 -13.36
C ASN A 163 10.45 7.93 -14.24
N ASP A 164 10.57 8.11 -15.55
CA ASP A 164 10.30 7.03 -16.52
C ASP A 164 11.22 5.82 -16.35
N GLN A 165 12.50 6.02 -15.97
CA GLN A 165 13.41 4.90 -15.73
C GLN A 165 13.03 4.15 -14.44
N SER A 166 12.73 4.88 -13.37
CA SER A 166 12.28 4.25 -12.11
C SER A 166 10.97 3.50 -12.29
N VAL A 167 10.05 4.01 -13.12
CA VAL A 167 8.81 3.29 -13.47
C VAL A 167 9.13 2.00 -14.21
N LYS A 168 10.09 1.99 -15.16
CA LYS A 168 10.54 0.75 -15.81
C LYS A 168 11.08 -0.25 -14.80
N ASP A 169 11.96 0.19 -13.90
CA ASP A 169 12.57 -0.65 -12.87
C ASP A 169 11.52 -1.26 -11.90
N ILE A 170 10.42 -0.52 -11.66
CA ILE A 170 9.28 -1.01 -10.87
C ILE A 170 8.51 -2.09 -11.63
N LEU A 171 8.25 -1.86 -12.92
CA LEU A 171 7.52 -2.81 -13.75
C LEU A 171 8.34 -4.09 -14.00
N GLU A 172 9.64 -3.98 -14.27
CA GLU A 172 10.56 -5.11 -14.39
C GLU A 172 10.61 -5.95 -13.10
N PHE A 173 10.65 -5.30 -11.94
CA PHE A 173 10.57 -6.00 -10.65
C PHE A 173 9.29 -6.83 -10.51
N CYS A 174 8.21 -6.41 -11.15
CA CYS A 174 6.93 -7.12 -11.20
C CYS A 174 6.80 -8.10 -12.36
N ASP A 175 7.86 -8.31 -13.13
CA ASP A 175 7.86 -9.13 -14.36
C ASP A 175 6.87 -8.58 -15.43
N ILE A 176 6.60 -7.26 -15.43
CA ILE A 176 5.70 -6.58 -16.37
C ILE A 176 6.51 -5.94 -17.49
N ASN A 177 6.21 -6.31 -18.74
CA ASN A 177 6.74 -5.58 -19.90
C ASN A 177 5.99 -4.26 -20.07
N PRO A 178 6.67 -3.11 -20.03
CA PRO A 178 6.02 -1.80 -20.14
C PRO A 178 5.30 -1.63 -21.48
N ILE A 179 4.01 -1.28 -21.44
CA ILE A 179 3.21 -1.01 -22.65
C ILE A 179 3.23 0.49 -22.96
N ASN A 180 3.06 1.32 -21.94
CA ASN A 180 3.06 2.78 -22.07
C ASN A 180 3.49 3.42 -20.74
N ILE A 181 4.48 4.32 -20.79
CA ILE A 181 5.00 5.01 -19.60
C ILE A 181 4.57 6.46 -19.66
N ASN A 182 3.28 6.72 -19.41
CA ASN A 182 2.78 8.07 -19.24
C ASN A 182 2.79 8.45 -17.75
N LYS A 183 3.17 9.69 -17.44
CA LYS A 183 3.17 10.21 -16.06
C LYS A 183 1.79 10.11 -15.44
N VAL A 184 1.70 9.43 -14.30
CA VAL A 184 0.46 9.25 -13.55
C VAL A 184 0.40 10.27 -12.43
N HIS A 185 -0.07 11.47 -12.73
CA HIS A 185 -0.37 12.48 -11.71
C HIS A 185 -1.79 12.29 -11.19
N SER A 186 -1.96 11.58 -10.07
CA SER A 186 -3.24 11.53 -9.40
C SER A 186 -3.09 11.97 -7.94
N ASN A 187 -3.92 12.92 -7.54
CA ASN A 187 -4.02 13.47 -6.17
C ASN A 187 -2.83 14.33 -5.70
N ALA A 188 -2.17 15.09 -6.56
CA ALA A 188 -1.53 16.29 -6.07
C ALA A 188 -2.62 17.14 -5.40
N THR A 189 -2.58 17.27 -4.07
CA THR A 189 -3.38 18.29 -3.37
C THR A 189 -2.98 19.61 -3.99
N LYS A 190 -3.88 20.23 -4.75
CA LYS A 190 -3.68 21.62 -5.18
C LYS A 190 -3.42 22.45 -3.92
N PRO A 191 -2.44 23.36 -3.95
CA PRO A 191 -2.09 24.19 -2.81
C PRO A 191 -3.27 24.98 -2.27
#